data_207e931bd70bb6765f1d9ef2b3d3f44c
#
_entry.id   207e931bd70bb6765f1d9ef2b3d3f44c
#
_cell.length_a   1.000
_cell.length_b   1.000
_cell.length_c   1.000
_cell.angle_alpha   90.00
_cell.angle_beta   90.00
_cell.angle_gamma   90.00
#
_symmetry.space_group_name_H-M   'P 1'
#
loop_
_entity.id
_entity.type
_entity.pdbx_description
1 polymer ?
#
loop_
_entity_poly.entity_id
_entity_poly.type
_entity_poly.pdbx_seq_one_letter_code
_entity_poly.pdbx_strand_id
1 'polypeptide(L)'
;MMTRLTLFILLIVGAGCAAQTAAPPDDTPAARGKVAFEQRCVPCHGAQGRGDGYPFLKPPPADLTAFAVRNKTDADLLITIRHGHPDTAMGSWRFTLTEKEIWDVLAYVRTLQK
;
A
#
# COMPACT_ATOMS: atom_id res chain seq x y z
N MET A 1 -27.93 -71.48 -22.03
CA MET A 1 -27.17 -70.26 -22.46
C MET A 1 -27.46 -69.15 -21.45
N MET A 2 -26.49 -68.89 -20.53
CA MET A 2 -26.66 -67.86 -19.46
C MET A 2 -25.91 -66.63 -19.89
N THR A 3 -26.64 -65.57 -20.22
CA THR A 3 -26.07 -64.28 -20.61
C THR A 3 -25.82 -63.49 -19.34
N ARG A 4 -24.53 -63.31 -19.00
CA ARG A 4 -24.09 -62.47 -17.86
C ARG A 4 -24.15 -61.01 -18.25
N LEU A 5 -25.09 -60.27 -17.65
CA LEU A 5 -25.21 -58.82 -17.77
C LEU A 5 -24.19 -58.16 -16.80
N THR A 6 -23.11 -57.64 -17.34
CA THR A 6 -22.09 -56.93 -16.57
C THR A 6 -22.54 -55.49 -16.39
N LEU A 7 -22.91 -55.13 -15.16
CA LEU A 7 -23.30 -53.76 -14.80
C LEU A 7 -22.03 -52.92 -14.59
N PHE A 8 -21.75 -52.02 -15.52
CA PHE A 8 -20.71 -51.03 -15.38
C PHE A 8 -21.23 -49.87 -14.49
N ILE A 9 -20.77 -49.83 -13.26
CA ILE A 9 -21.01 -48.67 -12.36
C ILE A 9 -20.00 -47.56 -12.72
N LEU A 10 -20.51 -46.52 -13.36
CA LEU A 10 -19.74 -45.33 -13.68
C LEU A 10 -19.60 -44.47 -12.41
N LEU A 11 -18.46 -44.51 -11.76
CA LEU A 11 -18.12 -43.60 -10.65
C LEU A 11 -17.84 -42.20 -11.21
N ILE A 12 -18.80 -41.31 -11.08
CA ILE A 12 -18.62 -39.87 -11.36
C ILE A 12 -17.89 -39.29 -10.16
N VAL A 13 -16.59 -39.10 -10.28
CA VAL A 13 -15.80 -38.32 -9.33
C VAL A 13 -16.11 -36.84 -9.58
N GLY A 14 -17.01 -36.28 -8.80
CA GLY A 14 -17.28 -34.86 -8.80
C GLY A 14 -16.06 -34.07 -8.26
N ALA A 15 -15.34 -33.42 -9.16
CA ALA A 15 -14.34 -32.43 -8.76
C ALA A 15 -15.05 -31.22 -8.13
N GLY A 16 -15.18 -31.21 -6.81
CA GLY A 16 -15.63 -30.04 -6.06
C GLY A 16 -14.62 -28.92 -6.21
N CYS A 17 -14.92 -27.88 -7.01
CA CYS A 17 -14.24 -26.61 -6.91
C CYS A 17 -14.49 -26.03 -5.52
N ALA A 18 -13.56 -26.22 -4.60
CA ALA A 18 -13.54 -25.45 -3.36
C ALA A 18 -13.36 -23.98 -3.74
N ALA A 19 -14.41 -23.20 -3.63
CA ALA A 19 -14.30 -21.75 -3.71
C ALA A 19 -13.39 -21.29 -2.57
N GLN A 20 -12.16 -20.91 -2.90
CA GLN A 20 -11.26 -20.26 -1.96
C GLN A 20 -11.87 -18.89 -1.65
N THR A 21 -12.50 -18.78 -0.49
CA THR A 21 -12.87 -17.48 0.07
C THR A 21 -11.59 -16.73 0.31
N ALA A 22 -11.27 -15.77 -0.57
CA ALA A 22 -10.20 -14.82 -0.33
C ALA A 22 -10.46 -14.14 1.02
N ALA A 23 -9.41 -14.06 1.87
CA ALA A 23 -9.52 -13.30 3.10
C ALA A 23 -9.97 -11.87 2.77
N PRO A 24 -10.78 -11.23 3.61
CA PRO A 24 -11.17 -9.85 3.39
C PRO A 24 -9.90 -9.00 3.26
N PRO A 25 -9.91 -7.97 2.38
CA PRO A 25 -8.75 -7.11 2.21
C PRO A 25 -8.40 -6.48 3.56
N ASP A 26 -7.09 -6.41 3.85
CA ASP A 26 -6.60 -5.73 5.05
C ASP A 26 -7.01 -4.25 4.98
N ASP A 27 -7.95 -3.85 5.84
CA ASP A 27 -8.49 -2.49 5.93
C ASP A 27 -7.85 -1.69 7.06
N THR A 28 -6.63 -2.01 7.45
CA THR A 28 -5.87 -1.21 8.42
C THR A 28 -5.53 0.17 7.84
N PRO A 29 -5.33 1.19 8.70
CA PRO A 29 -4.86 2.50 8.24
C PRO A 29 -3.58 2.40 7.39
N ALA A 30 -2.63 1.56 7.78
CA ALA A 30 -1.39 1.37 7.03
C ALA A 30 -1.62 0.72 5.67
N ALA A 31 -2.54 -0.24 5.55
CA ALA A 31 -2.86 -0.87 4.27
C ALA A 31 -3.53 0.11 3.30
N ARG A 32 -4.48 0.91 3.78
CA ARG A 32 -5.09 1.99 2.97
C ARG A 32 -4.05 3.05 2.61
N GLY A 33 -3.22 3.45 3.56
CA GLY A 33 -2.15 4.41 3.37
C GLY A 33 -1.11 3.94 2.35
N LYS A 34 -0.83 2.64 2.29
CA LYS A 34 0.04 2.05 1.27
C LYS A 34 -0.48 2.33 -0.13
N VAL A 35 -1.77 2.13 -0.38
CA VAL A 35 -2.37 2.40 -1.70
C VAL A 35 -2.21 3.87 -2.09
N ALA A 36 -2.51 4.80 -1.20
CA ALA A 36 -2.35 6.22 -1.46
C ALA A 36 -0.87 6.61 -1.64
N PHE A 37 0.04 6.03 -0.86
CA PHE A 37 1.47 6.24 -0.97
C PHE A 37 2.02 5.78 -2.32
N GLU A 38 1.65 4.58 -2.76
CA GLU A 38 2.07 4.03 -4.06
C GLU A 38 1.63 4.91 -5.22
N GLN A 39 0.44 5.47 -5.15
CA GLN A 39 -0.11 6.32 -6.21
C GLN A 39 0.45 7.75 -6.21
N ARG A 40 0.78 8.31 -5.04
CA ARG A 40 1.03 9.75 -4.88
C ARG A 40 2.43 10.09 -4.40
N CYS A 41 3.07 9.24 -3.64
CA CYS A 41 4.34 9.53 -2.95
C CYS A 41 5.54 8.82 -3.59
N VAL A 42 5.35 7.59 -4.08
CA VAL A 42 6.40 6.79 -4.73
C VAL A 42 7.10 7.50 -5.89
N PRO A 43 6.41 8.26 -6.76
CA PRO A 43 7.12 8.95 -7.85
C PRO A 43 8.29 9.82 -7.40
N CYS A 44 8.20 10.41 -6.22
CA CYS A 44 9.29 11.21 -5.65
C CYS A 44 10.07 10.46 -4.55
N HIS A 45 9.37 9.85 -3.60
CA HIS A 45 10.00 9.25 -2.42
C HIS A 45 10.51 7.81 -2.62
N GLY A 46 10.18 7.17 -3.75
CA GLY A 46 10.55 5.78 -4.02
C GLY A 46 9.65 4.76 -3.30
N ALA A 47 9.68 3.52 -3.77
CA ALA A 47 8.80 2.45 -3.26
C ALA A 47 9.04 2.11 -1.78
N GLN A 48 10.27 2.29 -1.29
CA GLN A 48 10.63 2.10 0.12
C GLN A 48 10.78 3.43 0.88
N GLY A 49 10.38 4.54 0.28
CA GLY A 49 10.45 5.85 0.91
C GLY A 49 11.85 6.42 1.09
N ARG A 50 12.83 5.94 0.33
CA ARG A 50 14.24 6.36 0.46
C ARG A 50 14.62 7.64 -0.27
N GLY A 51 13.66 8.32 -0.89
CA GLY A 51 13.91 9.52 -1.66
C GLY A 51 14.52 9.26 -3.04
N ASP A 52 14.51 8.03 -3.49
CA ASP A 52 15.13 7.54 -4.71
C ASP A 52 14.15 7.40 -5.90
N GLY A 53 13.05 8.14 -5.88
CA GLY A 53 12.10 8.20 -6.98
C GLY A 53 12.66 9.01 -8.15
N TYR A 54 12.10 10.20 -8.40
CA TYR A 54 12.53 11.06 -9.52
C TYR A 54 13.90 11.70 -9.25
N PRO A 55 14.93 11.42 -10.06
CA PRO A 55 16.32 11.74 -9.71
C PRO A 55 16.72 13.18 -9.95
N PHE A 56 15.89 13.99 -10.62
CA PHE A 56 16.27 15.35 -11.05
C PHE A 56 15.69 16.46 -10.16
N LEU A 57 14.99 16.12 -9.07
CA LEU A 57 14.47 17.12 -8.15
C LEU A 57 15.59 17.78 -7.33
N LYS A 58 15.49 19.10 -7.15
CA LYS A 58 16.41 19.91 -6.38
C LYS A 58 15.62 20.80 -5.42
N PRO A 59 15.78 20.68 -4.09
CA PRO A 59 16.52 19.61 -3.43
C PRO A 59 15.90 18.22 -3.69
N PRO A 60 16.66 17.12 -3.47
CA PRO A 60 16.13 15.78 -3.65
C PRO A 60 15.03 15.48 -2.60
N PRO A 61 14.08 14.58 -2.93
CA PRO A 61 13.08 14.15 -1.96
C PRO A 61 13.71 13.55 -0.72
N ALA A 62 13.11 13.82 0.43
CA ALA A 62 13.60 13.28 1.69
C ALA A 62 13.55 11.75 1.71
N ASP A 63 14.60 11.13 2.26
CA ASP A 63 14.57 9.75 2.70
C ASP A 63 13.70 9.64 3.96
N LEU A 64 12.51 9.07 3.80
CA LEU A 64 11.52 8.94 4.88
C LEU A 64 11.97 7.94 5.95
N THR A 65 12.96 7.09 5.66
CA THR A 65 13.53 6.11 6.59
C THR A 65 14.72 6.67 7.40
N ALA A 66 15.22 7.85 7.02
CA ALA A 66 16.34 8.48 7.69
C ALA A 66 16.00 8.90 9.13
N PHE A 67 17.01 8.88 9.99
CA PHE A 67 16.89 9.25 11.41
C PHE A 67 16.22 10.62 11.61
N ALA A 68 16.60 11.62 10.80
CA ALA A 68 16.05 12.97 10.89
C ALA A 68 14.54 13.02 10.63
N VAL A 69 14.00 12.12 9.81
CA VAL A 69 12.55 12.03 9.54
C VAL A 69 11.86 11.15 10.58
N ARG A 70 12.46 10.02 10.95
CA ARG A 70 11.89 9.10 11.96
C ARG A 70 11.66 9.79 13.31
N ASN A 71 12.54 10.72 13.68
CA ASN A 71 12.46 11.45 14.96
C ASN A 71 11.44 12.61 14.95
N LYS A 72 10.87 12.94 13.80
CA LYS A 72 9.78 13.93 13.76
C LYS A 72 8.54 13.39 14.41
N THR A 73 7.78 14.25 15.06
CA THR A 73 6.47 13.91 15.59
C THR A 73 5.46 13.61 14.46
N ASP A 74 4.40 12.90 14.77
CA ASP A 74 3.30 12.71 13.80
C ASP A 74 2.69 14.06 13.39
N ALA A 75 2.58 15.01 14.32
CA ALA A 75 2.10 16.35 14.02
C ALA A 75 2.97 17.06 12.98
N ASP A 76 4.30 17.00 13.11
CA ASP A 76 5.22 17.62 12.16
C ASP A 76 5.10 16.98 10.77
N LEU A 77 5.02 15.65 10.71
CA LEU A 77 4.88 14.94 9.44
C LEU A 77 3.53 15.23 8.79
N LEU A 78 2.45 15.28 9.56
CA LEU A 78 1.12 15.63 9.06
C LEU A 78 1.09 17.06 8.51
N ILE A 79 1.73 18.02 9.19
CA ILE A 79 1.86 19.40 8.69
C ILE A 79 2.57 19.40 7.33
N THR A 80 3.67 18.65 7.21
CA THR A 80 4.42 18.56 5.95
C THR A 80 3.59 17.93 4.83
N ILE A 81 2.84 16.87 5.09
CA ILE A 81 1.97 16.25 4.07
C ILE A 81 0.85 17.22 3.68
N ARG A 82 0.18 17.85 4.66
CA ARG A 82 -0.94 18.76 4.38
C ARG A 82 -0.54 19.99 3.58
N HIS A 83 0.56 20.61 3.96
CA HIS A 83 0.93 21.93 3.45
C HIS A 83 2.11 21.93 2.47
N GLY A 84 2.75 20.78 2.28
CA GLY A 84 3.98 20.68 1.51
C GLY A 84 5.20 21.19 2.30
N HIS A 85 6.33 21.19 1.61
CA HIS A 85 7.58 21.72 2.17
C HIS A 85 8.04 22.93 1.34
N PRO A 86 8.17 24.12 1.94
CA PRO A 86 8.59 25.31 1.22
C PRO A 86 9.88 25.10 0.41
N ASP A 87 9.95 25.75 -0.74
CA ASP A 87 11.12 25.74 -1.63
C ASP A 87 11.52 24.34 -2.14
N THR A 88 10.57 23.39 -2.15
CA THR A 88 10.76 22.05 -2.69
C THR A 88 9.63 21.67 -3.66
N ALA A 89 9.81 20.54 -4.36
CA ALA A 89 8.77 19.98 -5.22
C ALA A 89 7.60 19.35 -4.45
N MET A 90 7.73 19.18 -3.12
CA MET A 90 6.66 18.63 -2.29
C MET A 90 5.57 19.67 -2.06
N GLY A 91 4.52 19.57 -2.89
CA GLY A 91 3.34 20.42 -2.76
C GLY A 91 2.39 20.01 -1.64
N SER A 92 1.32 20.77 -1.49
CA SER A 92 0.26 20.54 -0.50
C SER A 92 -0.68 19.43 -0.95
N TRP A 93 -0.90 18.44 -0.12
CA TRP A 93 -1.80 17.30 -0.40
C TRP A 93 -3.21 17.48 0.15
N ARG A 94 -3.44 18.48 1.03
CA ARG A 94 -4.77 18.73 1.64
C ARG A 94 -5.90 19.00 0.65
N PHE A 95 -5.58 19.36 -0.59
CA PHE A 95 -6.57 19.62 -1.64
C PHE A 95 -6.86 18.38 -2.50
N THR A 96 -6.06 17.32 -2.35
CA THR A 96 -6.14 16.10 -3.16
C THR A 96 -6.50 14.88 -2.31
N LEU A 97 -6.03 14.84 -1.07
CA LEU A 97 -6.30 13.79 -0.11
C LEU A 97 -7.22 14.29 1.00
N THR A 98 -8.14 13.43 1.43
CA THR A 98 -8.93 13.66 2.65
C THR A 98 -8.06 13.60 3.89
N GLU A 99 -8.51 14.17 5.00
CA GLU A 99 -7.80 14.06 6.28
C GLU A 99 -7.56 12.60 6.68
N LYS A 100 -8.55 11.72 6.45
CA LYS A 100 -8.39 10.29 6.72
C LYS A 100 -7.27 9.67 5.89
N GLU A 101 -7.21 9.96 4.59
CA GLU A 101 -6.14 9.46 3.72
C GLU A 101 -4.77 9.99 4.12
N ILE A 102 -4.66 11.23 4.58
CA ILE A 102 -3.41 11.81 5.09
C ILE A 102 -2.94 11.04 6.33
N TRP A 103 -3.83 10.74 7.27
CA TRP A 103 -3.52 9.91 8.43
C TRP A 103 -3.15 8.48 8.05
N ASP A 104 -3.87 7.88 7.10
CA ASP A 104 -3.59 6.55 6.59
C ASP A 104 -2.19 6.50 5.92
N VAL A 105 -1.83 7.50 5.11
CA VAL A 105 -0.48 7.64 4.53
C VAL A 105 0.60 7.73 5.61
N LEU A 106 0.39 8.55 6.64
CA LEU A 106 1.34 8.63 7.75
C LEU A 106 1.50 7.27 8.44
N ALA A 107 0.39 6.55 8.68
CA ALA A 107 0.45 5.21 9.27
C ALA A 107 1.31 4.26 8.44
N TYR A 108 1.21 4.32 7.11
CA TYR A 108 2.06 3.53 6.22
C TYR A 108 3.52 3.97 6.27
N VAL A 109 3.80 5.28 6.20
CA VAL A 109 5.17 5.82 6.31
C VAL A 109 5.85 5.34 7.59
N ARG A 110 5.13 5.30 8.71
CA ARG A 110 5.67 4.76 9.98
C ARG A 110 6.04 3.28 9.89
N THR A 111 5.41 2.51 9.02
CA THR A 111 5.82 1.11 8.78
C THR A 111 7.15 1.00 8.05
N LEU A 112 7.49 1.96 7.20
CA LEU A 112 8.76 2.01 6.48
C LEU A 112 9.95 2.37 7.39
N GLN A 113 9.68 2.89 8.58
CA GLN A 113 10.66 3.42 9.53
C GLN A 113 11.07 2.42 10.63
N LYS A 114 10.58 1.20 10.56
CA LYS A 114 10.85 0.14 11.56
C LYS A 114 12.18 -0.54 11.31
#